data_1e7cf8dd0d419dac3e122b5fecbd7657
#
_entry.id   1e7cf8dd0d419dac3e122b5fecbd7657
#
_cell.length_a   1.000
_cell.length_b   1.000
_cell.length_c   1.000
_cell.angle_alpha   90.00
_cell.angle_beta   90.00
_cell.angle_gamma   90.00
#
_symmetry.space_group_name_H-M   'P 1'
#
loop_
_entity.id
_entity.type
_entity.pdbx_description
1 polymer ?
#
loop_
_entity_poly.entity_id
_entity_poly.type
_entity_poly.pdbx_seq_one_letter_code
_entity_poly.pdbx_strand_id
1 'polypeptide(L)'
;MTGRRGLLWLLAGLALALLGGRWLAGRYGDWAFLHALGADAVWRESIVTASGMRLAVFTVTFAFSFANLFAVRQSIVSLVLPRVVGNLQIGEAIPTRRLTVLAFGGALLLAALFALIDQDWTVTRLALGGLPFREMEPYLERDLGFFVSWLPFEQLWNGIVVVLVVLTTAMVIALYASTPSVRWDEKGLYVSTWVRRHLGILGGIAILLLAWDWRLDRFSLDRKSVV
;
A
#
# COMPACT_ATOMS: atom_id res chain seq x y z
N MET A 1 -16.62 29.45 21.71
CA MET A 1 -15.82 28.52 20.90
C MET A 1 -16.29 27.04 20.96
N THR A 2 -17.21 26.68 21.85
CA THR A 2 -17.72 25.33 22.06
C THR A 2 -18.72 24.85 20.97
N GLY A 3 -19.56 25.73 20.40
CA GLY A 3 -20.56 25.38 19.42
C GLY A 3 -19.99 24.84 18.07
N ARG A 4 -18.89 25.42 17.59
CA ARG A 4 -18.28 25.02 16.32
C ARG A 4 -17.65 23.61 16.38
N ARG A 5 -17.07 23.26 17.53
CA ARG A 5 -16.55 21.89 17.76
C ARG A 5 -17.68 20.87 17.89
N GLY A 6 -18.78 21.22 18.57
CA GLY A 6 -19.95 20.35 18.67
C GLY A 6 -20.57 20.07 17.29
N LEU A 7 -20.70 21.09 16.43
CA LEU A 7 -21.21 20.94 15.08
C LEU A 7 -20.31 20.02 14.23
N LEU A 8 -18.99 20.15 14.35
CA LEU A 8 -18.03 19.27 13.62
C LEU A 8 -18.16 17.81 14.04
N TRP A 9 -18.32 17.54 15.36
CA TRP A 9 -18.55 16.18 15.84
C TRP A 9 -19.90 15.61 15.41
N LEU A 10 -20.95 16.41 15.35
CA LEU A 10 -22.26 16.01 14.83
C LEU A 10 -22.18 15.68 13.33
N LEU A 11 -21.53 16.52 12.54
CA LEU A 11 -21.36 16.27 11.09
C LEU A 11 -20.49 15.03 10.85
N ALA A 12 -19.42 14.84 11.61
CA ALA A 12 -18.59 13.64 11.53
C ALA A 12 -19.37 12.37 11.91
N GLY A 13 -20.16 12.43 13.00
CA GLY A 13 -21.02 11.34 13.43
C GLY A 13 -22.09 10.99 12.39
N LEU A 14 -22.74 12.00 11.79
CA LEU A 14 -23.70 11.82 10.73
C LEU A 14 -23.06 11.21 9.48
N ALA A 15 -21.90 11.69 9.06
CA ALA A 15 -21.16 11.15 7.93
C ALA A 15 -20.77 9.67 8.17
N LEU A 16 -20.29 9.34 9.35
CA LEU A 16 -19.98 7.96 9.74
C LEU A 16 -21.21 7.07 9.76
N ALA A 17 -22.35 7.57 10.28
CA ALA A 17 -23.61 6.83 10.29
C ALA A 17 -24.14 6.57 8.87
N LEU A 18 -24.06 7.56 7.98
CA LEU A 18 -24.48 7.41 6.59
C LEU A 18 -23.57 6.45 5.81
N LEU A 19 -22.24 6.59 5.94
CA LEU A 19 -21.30 5.71 5.27
C LEU A 19 -21.38 4.28 5.82
N GLY A 20 -21.43 4.13 7.14
CA GLY A 20 -21.57 2.84 7.82
C GLY A 20 -22.91 2.17 7.50
N GLY A 21 -23.99 2.95 7.53
CA GLY A 21 -25.33 2.46 7.18
C GLY A 21 -25.40 1.99 5.73
N ARG A 22 -24.85 2.75 4.79
CA ARG A 22 -24.75 2.33 3.37
C ARG A 22 -23.96 1.04 3.21
N TRP A 23 -22.83 0.93 3.89
CA TRP A 23 -22.00 -0.27 3.85
C TRP A 23 -22.74 -1.49 4.41
N LEU A 24 -23.38 -1.35 5.58
CA LEU A 24 -24.17 -2.42 6.21
C LEU A 24 -25.35 -2.83 5.33
N ALA A 25 -26.08 -1.86 4.75
CA ALA A 25 -27.19 -2.14 3.85
C ALA A 25 -26.75 -2.94 2.61
N GLY A 26 -25.60 -2.59 2.03
CA GLY A 26 -25.02 -3.37 0.93
C GLY A 26 -24.71 -4.82 1.34
N ARG A 27 -24.04 -5.01 2.48
CA ARG A 27 -23.71 -6.35 3.00
C ARG A 27 -24.95 -7.18 3.34
N TYR A 28 -25.97 -6.54 3.88
CA TYR A 28 -27.24 -7.20 4.14
C TYR A 28 -27.94 -7.61 2.83
N GLY A 29 -27.93 -6.72 1.83
CA GLY A 29 -28.49 -7.02 0.51
C GLY A 29 -27.80 -8.21 -0.16
N ASP A 30 -26.46 -8.25 -0.16
CA ASP A 30 -25.67 -9.36 -0.69
C ASP A 30 -26.00 -10.68 0.03
N TRP A 31 -26.09 -10.62 1.37
CA TRP A 31 -26.46 -11.79 2.18
C TRP A 31 -27.89 -12.26 1.86
N ALA A 32 -28.86 -11.35 1.87
CA ALA A 32 -30.26 -11.70 1.63
C ALA A 32 -30.47 -12.30 0.24
N PHE A 33 -29.78 -11.76 -0.78
CA PHE A 33 -29.82 -12.28 -2.14
C PHE A 33 -29.23 -13.69 -2.23
N LEU A 34 -28.01 -13.90 -1.70
CA LEU A 34 -27.36 -15.22 -1.75
C LEU A 34 -28.09 -16.24 -0.88
N HIS A 35 -28.65 -15.82 0.26
CA HIS A 35 -29.45 -16.68 1.12
C HIS A 35 -30.73 -17.15 0.42
N ALA A 36 -31.42 -16.26 -0.29
CA ALA A 36 -32.58 -16.60 -1.09
C ALA A 36 -32.30 -17.61 -2.21
N LEU A 37 -31.05 -17.65 -2.70
CA LEU A 37 -30.57 -18.63 -3.69
C LEU A 37 -30.04 -19.92 -3.06
N GLY A 38 -30.02 -20.05 -1.74
CA GLY A 38 -29.41 -21.19 -1.03
C GLY A 38 -27.87 -21.19 -1.11
N ALA A 39 -27.24 -20.05 -1.42
CA ALA A 39 -25.80 -19.91 -1.66
C ALA A 39 -25.05 -19.28 -0.48
N ASP A 40 -25.44 -19.58 0.77
CA ASP A 40 -24.80 -19.05 1.99
C ASP A 40 -23.29 -19.36 2.08
N ALA A 41 -22.88 -20.48 1.48
CA ALA A 41 -21.46 -20.84 1.43
C ALA A 41 -20.64 -19.82 0.64
N VAL A 42 -21.18 -19.36 -0.51
CA VAL A 42 -20.53 -18.34 -1.36
C VAL A 42 -20.39 -17.02 -0.60
N TRP A 43 -21.45 -16.61 0.13
CA TRP A 43 -21.42 -15.40 0.94
C TRP A 43 -20.33 -15.47 2.02
N ARG A 44 -20.25 -16.58 2.75
CA ARG A 44 -19.19 -16.78 3.76
C ARG A 44 -17.79 -16.75 3.16
N GLU A 45 -17.59 -17.45 2.05
CA GLU A 45 -16.30 -17.46 1.34
C GLU A 45 -15.91 -16.08 0.85
N SER A 46 -16.85 -15.30 0.32
CA SER A 46 -16.60 -13.92 -0.14
C SER A 46 -16.11 -13.03 1.00
N ILE A 47 -16.77 -13.10 2.17
CA ILE A 47 -16.37 -12.29 3.35
C ILE A 47 -15.01 -12.72 3.87
N VAL A 48 -14.78 -14.03 4.03
CA VAL A 48 -13.51 -14.54 4.57
C VAL A 48 -12.35 -14.18 3.64
N THR A 49 -12.52 -14.40 2.33
CA THR A 49 -11.47 -14.12 1.35
C THR A 49 -11.22 -12.62 1.22
N ALA A 50 -12.27 -11.80 1.09
CA ALA A 50 -12.14 -10.35 0.99
C ALA A 50 -11.50 -9.75 2.27
N SER A 51 -11.89 -10.22 3.46
CA SER A 51 -11.31 -9.75 4.72
C SER A 51 -9.85 -10.18 4.86
N GLY A 52 -9.53 -11.40 4.47
CA GLY A 52 -8.15 -11.91 4.45
C GLY A 52 -7.25 -11.10 3.52
N MET A 53 -7.74 -10.77 2.31
CA MET A 53 -7.01 -9.91 1.38
C MET A 53 -6.79 -8.51 1.93
N ARG A 54 -7.84 -7.87 2.48
CA ARG A 54 -7.71 -6.54 3.09
C ARG A 54 -6.69 -6.53 4.21
N LEU A 55 -6.70 -7.57 5.05
CA LEU A 55 -5.72 -7.72 6.12
C LEU A 55 -4.30 -7.91 5.58
N ALA A 56 -4.12 -8.71 4.54
CA ALA A 56 -2.82 -8.93 3.90
C ALA A 56 -2.29 -7.63 3.28
N VAL A 57 -3.11 -6.92 2.51
CA VAL A 57 -2.75 -5.64 1.91
C VAL A 57 -2.44 -4.59 2.98
N PHE A 58 -3.27 -4.50 4.03
CA PHE A 58 -3.01 -3.62 5.16
C PHE A 58 -1.65 -3.91 5.80
N THR A 59 -1.38 -5.17 6.11
CA THR A 59 -0.16 -5.60 6.80
C THR A 59 1.08 -5.31 5.96
N VAL A 60 1.07 -5.67 4.67
CA VAL A 60 2.18 -5.43 3.75
C VAL A 60 2.42 -3.92 3.58
N THR A 61 1.35 -3.15 3.34
CA THR A 61 1.44 -1.70 3.19
C THR A 61 1.94 -1.03 4.45
N PHE A 62 1.42 -1.43 5.62
CA PHE A 62 1.87 -0.88 6.91
C PHE A 62 3.34 -1.19 7.16
N ALA A 63 3.74 -2.45 7.05
CA ALA A 63 5.12 -2.86 7.31
C ALA A 63 6.12 -2.16 6.39
N PHE A 64 5.83 -2.12 5.09
CA PHE A 64 6.69 -1.47 4.10
C PHE A 64 6.77 0.04 4.33
N SER A 65 5.63 0.71 4.46
CA SER A 65 5.59 2.17 4.66
C SER A 65 6.21 2.57 6.00
N PHE A 66 5.92 1.83 7.07
CA PHE A 66 6.49 2.10 8.39
C PHE A 66 8.01 1.95 8.40
N ALA A 67 8.55 0.88 7.81
CA ALA A 67 10.00 0.68 7.70
C ALA A 67 10.68 1.85 6.99
N ASN A 68 10.12 2.32 5.88
CA ASN A 68 10.66 3.42 5.09
C ASN A 68 10.54 4.77 5.80
N LEU A 69 9.38 5.09 6.39
CA LEU A 69 9.19 6.33 7.16
C LEU A 69 10.04 6.34 8.43
N PHE A 70 10.22 5.17 9.06
CA PHE A 70 11.10 5.03 10.21
C PHE A 70 12.58 5.22 9.84
N ALA A 71 13.00 4.76 8.66
CA ALA A 71 14.34 5.02 8.12
C ALA A 71 14.58 6.52 7.87
N VAL A 72 13.58 7.25 7.35
CA VAL A 72 13.64 8.72 7.24
C VAL A 72 13.77 9.36 8.61
N ARG A 73 12.96 8.94 9.59
CA ARG A 73 13.05 9.42 10.98
C ARG A 73 14.44 9.22 11.56
N GLN A 74 15.07 8.06 11.34
CA GLN A 74 16.43 7.79 11.82
C GLN A 74 17.46 8.76 11.19
N SER A 75 17.32 9.05 9.90
CA SER A 75 18.16 10.05 9.22
C SER A 75 18.03 11.43 9.85
N ILE A 76 16.78 11.87 10.15
CA ILE A 76 16.53 13.17 10.77
C ILE A 76 17.16 13.24 12.18
N VAL A 77 16.97 12.20 12.98
CA VAL A 77 17.52 12.14 14.34
C VAL A 77 19.05 12.15 14.35
N SER A 78 19.68 11.49 13.37
CA SER A 78 21.14 11.48 13.25
C SER A 78 21.75 12.83 12.84
N LEU A 79 20.95 13.70 12.19
CA LEU A 79 21.40 15.05 11.79
C LEU A 79 21.28 16.07 12.93
N VAL A 80 20.37 15.83 13.89
CA VAL A 80 20.19 16.66 15.07
C VAL A 80 21.16 16.18 16.18
N LEU A 81 22.47 16.24 15.91
CA LEU A 81 23.46 16.14 16.96
C LEU A 81 23.43 17.46 17.76
N PRO A 82 23.38 17.41 19.11
CA PRO A 82 23.54 18.60 19.91
C PRO A 82 24.95 19.16 19.67
N ARG A 83 25.02 20.23 18.90
CA ARG A 83 26.29 20.99 18.80
C ARG A 83 26.44 21.76 20.10
N VAL A 84 27.16 21.20 21.02
CA VAL A 84 27.69 21.91 22.16
C VAL A 84 28.87 22.73 21.66
N VAL A 85 28.66 24.01 21.42
CA VAL A 85 29.74 24.96 21.14
C VAL A 85 29.91 25.78 22.41
N GLY A 86 30.89 25.37 23.24
CA GLY A 86 31.10 25.99 24.54
C GLY A 86 29.93 25.76 25.51
N ASN A 87 29.51 26.79 26.23
CA ASN A 87 28.39 26.74 27.21
C ASN A 87 27.00 26.98 26.57
N LEU A 88 26.89 27.08 25.24
CA LEU A 88 25.63 27.33 24.53
C LEU A 88 25.13 26.06 23.84
N GLN A 89 24.04 25.51 24.35
CA GLN A 89 23.27 24.47 23.64
C GLN A 89 22.44 25.17 22.56
N ILE A 90 22.91 25.13 21.29
CA ILE A 90 22.17 25.62 20.14
C ILE A 90 21.56 24.40 19.44
N GLY A 91 20.32 24.10 19.70
CA GLY A 91 19.57 23.08 18.99
C GLY A 91 18.25 22.77 19.68
N GLU A 92 17.12 23.22 19.14
CA GLU A 92 15.84 22.64 19.47
C GLU A 92 15.83 21.17 19.05
N ALA A 93 15.96 20.27 20.02
CA ALA A 93 15.81 18.85 19.80
C ALA A 93 14.37 18.56 19.36
N ILE A 94 14.14 18.24 18.09
CA ILE A 94 12.83 17.76 17.64
C ILE A 94 12.52 16.50 18.46
N PRO A 95 11.38 16.48 19.20
CA PRO A 95 11.07 15.35 20.06
C PRO A 95 10.97 14.07 19.22
N THR A 96 11.90 13.15 19.40
CA THR A 96 11.99 11.88 18.67
C THR A 96 10.68 11.09 18.71
N ARG A 97 9.93 11.22 19.83
CA ARG A 97 8.60 10.62 19.99
C ARG A 97 7.59 11.16 18.96
N ARG A 98 7.60 12.47 18.69
CA ARG A 98 6.68 13.07 17.68
C ARG A 98 6.96 12.55 16.29
N LEU A 99 8.23 12.43 15.91
CA LEU A 99 8.61 11.85 14.61
C LEU A 99 8.20 10.37 14.49
N THR A 100 8.33 9.60 15.57
CA THR A 100 7.88 8.19 15.56
C THR A 100 6.36 8.11 15.43
N VAL A 101 5.61 8.94 16.14
CA VAL A 101 4.14 8.98 16.03
C VAL A 101 3.69 9.40 14.63
N LEU A 102 4.38 10.37 14.01
CA LEU A 102 4.09 10.77 12.63
C LEU A 102 4.41 9.67 11.62
N ALA A 103 5.54 8.97 11.77
CA ALA A 103 5.89 7.84 10.92
C ALA A 103 4.88 6.69 11.06
N PHE A 104 4.49 6.35 12.29
CA PHE A 104 3.49 5.33 12.57
C PHE A 104 2.11 5.73 12.02
N GLY A 105 1.66 6.96 12.30
CA GLY A 105 0.37 7.47 11.85
C GLY A 105 0.29 7.57 10.33
N GLY A 106 1.36 8.03 9.67
CA GLY A 106 1.45 8.07 8.20
C GLY A 106 1.39 6.69 7.57
N ALA A 107 2.13 5.72 8.12
CA ALA A 107 2.08 4.33 7.67
C ALA A 107 0.70 3.70 7.90
N LEU A 108 0.09 3.96 9.06
CA LEU A 108 -1.25 3.47 9.38
C LEU A 108 -2.31 4.04 8.43
N LEU A 109 -2.24 5.34 8.15
CA LEU A 109 -3.15 6.00 7.21
C LEU A 109 -3.02 5.40 5.82
N LEU A 110 -1.79 5.24 5.31
CA LEU A 110 -1.56 4.65 4.00
C LEU A 110 -2.06 3.21 3.93
N ALA A 111 -1.79 2.40 4.96
CA ALA A 111 -2.27 1.03 5.05
C ALA A 111 -3.80 0.95 5.06
N ALA A 112 -4.46 1.84 5.81
CA ALA A 112 -5.92 1.92 5.85
C ALA A 112 -6.49 2.31 4.47
N LEU A 113 -5.90 3.29 3.78
CA LEU A 113 -6.32 3.68 2.44
C LEU A 113 -6.21 2.54 1.44
N PHE A 114 -5.09 1.78 1.46
CA PHE A 114 -4.92 0.62 0.59
C PHE A 114 -5.92 -0.52 0.90
N ALA A 115 -6.21 -0.76 2.17
CA ALA A 115 -7.17 -1.77 2.59
C ALA A 115 -8.63 -1.42 2.26
N LEU A 116 -8.94 -0.12 2.05
CA LEU A 116 -10.26 0.35 1.63
C LEU A 116 -10.50 0.20 0.13
N ILE A 117 -9.45 0.05 -0.68
CA ILE A 117 -9.60 -0.22 -2.11
C ILE A 117 -10.29 -1.57 -2.25
N ASP A 118 -11.38 -1.59 -3.00
CA ASP A 118 -12.10 -2.85 -3.25
C ASP A 118 -11.27 -3.74 -4.17
N GLN A 119 -11.02 -4.96 -3.70
CA GLN A 119 -10.22 -5.95 -4.42
C GLN A 119 -11.13 -7.12 -4.75
N ASP A 120 -11.03 -7.58 -5.98
CA ASP A 120 -11.82 -8.73 -6.42
C ASP A 120 -11.40 -9.99 -5.65
N TRP A 121 -12.22 -10.40 -4.70
CA TRP A 121 -12.01 -11.60 -3.90
C TRP A 121 -12.08 -12.87 -4.76
N THR A 122 -12.77 -12.83 -5.90
CA THR A 122 -12.94 -14.00 -6.78
C THR A 122 -11.61 -14.40 -7.40
N VAL A 123 -10.79 -13.43 -7.81
CA VAL A 123 -9.44 -13.65 -8.33
C VAL A 123 -8.58 -14.41 -7.32
N THR A 124 -8.61 -13.97 -6.06
CA THR A 124 -7.86 -14.64 -4.99
C THR A 124 -8.42 -16.04 -4.72
N ARG A 125 -9.73 -16.19 -4.70
CA ARG A 125 -10.37 -17.49 -4.44
C ARG A 125 -10.07 -18.50 -5.54
N LEU A 126 -10.09 -18.07 -6.80
CA LEU A 126 -9.72 -18.89 -7.96
C LEU A 126 -8.25 -19.32 -7.89
N ALA A 127 -7.34 -18.40 -7.55
CA ALA A 127 -5.92 -18.71 -7.41
C ALA A 127 -5.66 -19.74 -6.31
N LEU A 128 -6.30 -19.57 -5.12
CA LEU A 128 -6.15 -20.49 -3.99
C LEU A 128 -6.87 -21.83 -4.22
N GLY A 129 -7.92 -21.86 -5.06
CA GLY A 129 -8.69 -23.06 -5.37
C GLY A 129 -7.99 -24.01 -6.32
N GLY A 130 -7.08 -23.53 -7.16
CA GLY A 130 -6.24 -24.31 -8.05
C GLY A 130 -7.04 -25.23 -8.98
N LEU A 131 -7.71 -24.67 -10.01
CA LEU A 131 -8.48 -25.46 -10.99
C LEU A 131 -7.60 -25.80 -12.19
N PRO A 132 -7.00 -27.01 -12.28
CA PRO A 132 -6.31 -27.44 -13.49
C PRO A 132 -7.35 -27.78 -14.57
N PHE A 133 -7.28 -27.11 -15.70
CA PHE A 133 -8.15 -27.41 -16.85
C PHE A 133 -7.65 -28.64 -17.62
N ARG A 134 -6.39 -29.05 -17.40
CA ARG A 134 -5.71 -30.14 -18.12
C ARG A 134 -5.60 -29.92 -19.64
N GLU A 135 -5.82 -28.70 -20.07
CA GLU A 135 -5.61 -28.24 -21.43
C GLU A 135 -4.44 -27.26 -21.44
N MET A 136 -3.46 -27.49 -22.32
CA MET A 136 -2.26 -26.67 -22.44
C MET A 136 -2.47 -25.60 -23.50
N GLU A 137 -2.09 -24.39 -23.20
CA GLU A 137 -1.99 -23.33 -24.19
C GLU A 137 -0.82 -23.66 -25.14
N PRO A 138 -1.03 -23.64 -26.49
CA PRO A 138 -0.05 -24.17 -27.44
C PRO A 138 1.28 -23.44 -27.51
N TYR A 139 1.31 -22.12 -27.23
CA TYR A 139 2.51 -21.28 -27.41
C TYR A 139 3.36 -21.19 -26.15
N LEU A 140 2.72 -21.13 -24.98
CA LEU A 140 3.41 -20.92 -23.71
C LEU A 140 3.54 -22.20 -22.87
N GLU A 141 2.97 -23.31 -23.36
CA GLU A 141 2.99 -24.63 -22.72
C GLU A 141 2.54 -24.58 -21.24
N ARG A 142 1.50 -23.78 -20.96
CA ARG A 142 0.91 -23.62 -19.64
C ARG A 142 -0.52 -24.11 -19.63
N ASP A 143 -0.93 -24.70 -18.51
CA ASP A 143 -2.34 -25.07 -18.27
C ASP A 143 -3.23 -23.82 -18.35
N LEU A 144 -4.39 -23.92 -19.02
CA LEU A 144 -5.34 -22.82 -19.13
C LEU A 144 -5.80 -22.31 -17.74
N GLY A 145 -5.81 -23.17 -16.74
CA GLY A 145 -6.08 -22.80 -15.36
C GLY A 145 -5.13 -21.74 -14.81
N PHE A 146 -3.86 -21.72 -15.26
CA PHE A 146 -2.92 -20.67 -14.90
C PHE A 146 -3.40 -19.28 -15.35
N PHE A 147 -3.91 -19.17 -16.57
CA PHE A 147 -4.37 -17.89 -17.14
C PHE A 147 -5.67 -17.38 -16.51
N VAL A 148 -6.52 -18.31 -16.04
CA VAL A 148 -7.81 -17.95 -15.42
C VAL A 148 -7.68 -17.66 -13.94
N SER A 149 -6.76 -18.32 -13.24
CA SER A 149 -6.66 -18.25 -11.77
C SER A 149 -5.41 -17.53 -11.30
N TRP A 150 -4.22 -18.06 -11.62
CA TRP A 150 -2.97 -17.59 -11.02
C TRP A 150 -2.45 -16.29 -11.63
N LEU A 151 -2.51 -16.15 -12.95
CA LEU A 151 -2.02 -14.95 -13.63
C LEU A 151 -2.77 -13.68 -13.21
N PRO A 152 -4.12 -13.64 -13.14
CA PRO A 152 -4.82 -12.46 -12.63
C PRO A 152 -4.47 -12.14 -11.18
N PHE A 153 -4.22 -13.15 -10.36
CA PHE A 153 -3.79 -12.96 -8.97
C PHE A 153 -2.38 -12.33 -8.89
N GLU A 154 -1.41 -12.83 -9.68
CA GLU A 154 -0.08 -12.22 -9.76
C GLU A 154 -0.15 -10.77 -10.26
N GLN A 155 -0.97 -10.48 -11.28
CA GLN A 155 -1.18 -9.13 -11.82
C GLN A 155 -1.79 -8.18 -10.77
N LEU A 156 -2.77 -8.65 -10.01
CA LEU A 156 -3.39 -7.88 -8.93
C LEU A 156 -2.35 -7.48 -7.88
N TRP A 157 -1.56 -8.45 -7.40
CA TRP A 157 -0.53 -8.18 -6.39
C TRP A 157 0.60 -7.32 -6.93
N ASN A 158 1.05 -7.54 -8.17
CA ASN A 158 2.04 -6.68 -8.80
C ASN A 158 1.55 -5.22 -8.83
N GLY A 159 0.33 -4.98 -9.29
CA GLY A 159 -0.26 -3.64 -9.32
C GLY A 159 -0.30 -2.97 -7.93
N ILE A 160 -0.74 -3.70 -6.90
CA ILE A 160 -0.78 -3.19 -5.52
C ILE A 160 0.63 -2.81 -5.04
N VAL A 161 1.61 -3.68 -5.25
CA VAL A 161 2.99 -3.46 -4.77
C VAL A 161 3.68 -2.34 -5.54
N VAL A 162 3.46 -2.23 -6.86
CA VAL A 162 3.99 -1.12 -7.68
C VAL A 162 3.46 0.22 -7.16
N VAL A 163 2.15 0.36 -6.98
CA VAL A 163 1.56 1.60 -6.46
C VAL A 163 2.08 1.92 -5.06
N LEU A 164 2.18 0.91 -4.18
CA LEU A 164 2.75 1.05 -2.84
C LEU A 164 4.18 1.59 -2.87
N VAL A 165 5.06 0.98 -3.68
CA VAL A 165 6.47 1.37 -3.77
C VAL A 165 6.60 2.78 -4.35
N VAL A 166 5.84 3.10 -5.41
CA VAL A 166 5.85 4.44 -6.02
C VAL A 166 5.41 5.50 -5.03
N LEU A 167 4.26 5.30 -4.34
CA LEU A 167 3.75 6.27 -3.37
C LEU A 167 4.68 6.41 -2.17
N THR A 168 5.18 5.31 -1.62
CA THR A 168 6.11 5.36 -0.48
C THR A 168 7.41 6.05 -0.88
N THR A 169 7.95 5.77 -2.07
CA THR A 169 9.16 6.42 -2.59
C THR A 169 8.94 7.91 -2.78
N ALA A 170 7.82 8.33 -3.35
CA ALA A 170 7.47 9.75 -3.50
C ALA A 170 7.39 10.45 -2.14
N MET A 171 6.76 9.83 -1.13
CA MET A 171 6.70 10.35 0.24
C MET A 171 8.10 10.47 0.86
N VAL A 172 8.94 9.45 0.70
CA VAL A 172 10.32 9.44 1.20
C VAL A 172 11.15 10.55 0.56
N ILE A 173 11.05 10.73 -0.76
CA ILE A 173 11.72 11.82 -1.49
C ILE A 173 11.24 13.19 -0.98
N ALA A 174 9.93 13.41 -0.86
CA ALA A 174 9.36 14.66 -0.37
C ALA A 174 9.83 14.97 1.06
N LEU A 175 9.87 13.96 1.94
CA LEU A 175 10.37 14.11 3.31
C LEU A 175 11.86 14.43 3.33
N TYR A 176 12.70 13.77 2.53
CA TYR A 176 14.12 14.10 2.47
C TYR A 176 14.38 15.49 1.87
N ALA A 177 13.61 15.89 0.86
CA ALA A 177 13.69 17.24 0.27
C ALA A 177 13.34 18.34 1.28
N SER A 178 12.49 18.04 2.28
CA SER A 178 12.16 18.97 3.37
C SER A 178 13.19 19.02 4.49
N THR A 179 14.27 18.22 4.40
CA THR A 179 15.33 18.13 5.42
C THR A 179 16.66 18.65 4.88
N PRO A 180 17.60 19.08 5.75
CA PRO A 180 18.95 19.47 5.33
C PRO A 180 19.78 18.32 4.70
N SER A 181 19.27 17.09 4.67
CA SER A 181 19.90 15.93 4.05
C SER A 181 20.04 16.04 2.53
N VAL A 182 19.17 16.84 1.92
CA VAL A 182 19.19 17.22 0.52
C VAL A 182 19.22 18.75 0.46
N ARG A 183 20.27 19.31 -0.11
CA ARG A 183 20.41 20.77 -0.23
C ARG A 183 21.10 21.13 -1.53
N TRP A 184 20.76 22.30 -2.06
CA TRP A 184 21.45 22.89 -3.20
C TRP A 184 22.55 23.79 -2.66
N ASP A 185 23.79 23.49 -3.02
CA ASP A 185 24.98 24.26 -2.65
C ASP A 185 25.63 24.84 -3.91
N GLU A 186 26.60 25.76 -3.76
CA GLU A 186 27.35 26.35 -4.89
C GLU A 186 28.03 25.29 -5.78
N LYS A 187 28.31 24.12 -5.22
CA LYS A 187 28.91 22.95 -5.91
C LYS A 187 27.86 22.01 -6.53
N GLY A 188 26.56 22.34 -6.46
CA GLY A 188 25.45 21.52 -6.98
C GLY A 188 24.60 20.84 -5.91
N LEU A 189 23.85 19.80 -6.29
CA LEU A 189 22.97 19.05 -5.40
C LEU A 189 23.77 18.17 -4.44
N TYR A 190 23.74 18.50 -3.15
CA TYR A 190 24.27 17.65 -2.10
C TYR A 190 23.21 16.68 -1.61
N VAL A 191 23.52 15.37 -1.61
CA VAL A 191 22.68 14.30 -1.08
C VAL A 191 23.49 13.47 -0.11
N SER A 192 23.03 13.32 1.13
CA SER A 192 23.75 12.56 2.16
C SER A 192 23.89 11.08 1.77
N THR A 193 24.92 10.41 2.30
CA THR A 193 25.20 8.98 2.01
C THR A 193 24.04 8.08 2.44
N TRP A 194 23.37 8.41 3.55
CA TRP A 194 22.20 7.69 4.03
C TRP A 194 21.04 7.77 3.03
N VAL A 195 20.72 8.98 2.54
CA VAL A 195 19.64 9.20 1.55
C VAL A 195 19.95 8.44 0.26
N ARG A 196 21.19 8.51 -0.23
CA ARG A 196 21.59 7.77 -1.43
C ARG A 196 21.42 6.25 -1.28
N ARG A 197 21.78 5.69 -0.14
CA ARG A 197 21.58 4.26 0.14
C ARG A 197 20.10 3.91 0.19
N HIS A 198 19.30 4.68 0.90
CA HIS A 198 17.86 4.43 1.04
C HIS A 198 17.13 4.51 -0.31
N LEU A 199 17.35 5.59 -1.07
CA LEU A 199 16.78 5.74 -2.41
C LEU A 199 17.33 4.70 -3.40
N GLY A 200 18.59 4.29 -3.25
CA GLY A 200 19.16 3.19 -4.03
C GLY A 200 18.47 1.85 -3.78
N ILE A 201 18.13 1.54 -2.53
CA ILE A 201 17.34 0.34 -2.19
C ILE A 201 15.94 0.42 -2.81
N LEU A 202 15.24 1.55 -2.65
CA LEU A 202 13.91 1.75 -3.23
C LEU A 202 13.96 1.68 -4.77
N GLY A 203 14.98 2.28 -5.39
CA GLY A 203 15.20 2.17 -6.83
C GLY A 203 15.46 0.72 -7.29
N GLY A 204 16.24 -0.04 -6.52
CA GLY A 204 16.47 -1.47 -6.76
C GLY A 204 15.16 -2.29 -6.69
N ILE A 205 14.32 -2.01 -5.68
CA ILE A 205 12.99 -2.63 -5.57
C ILE A 205 12.12 -2.27 -6.78
N ALA A 206 12.12 -1.00 -7.20
CA ALA A 206 11.36 -0.56 -8.37
C ALA A 206 11.81 -1.27 -9.66
N ILE A 207 13.13 -1.48 -9.86
CA ILE A 207 13.66 -2.23 -11.01
C ILE A 207 13.19 -3.70 -10.96
N LEU A 208 13.22 -4.34 -9.79
CA LEU A 208 12.72 -5.71 -9.64
C LEU A 208 11.22 -5.82 -9.93
N LEU A 209 10.43 -4.82 -9.54
CA LEU A 209 9.00 -4.77 -9.87
C LEU A 209 8.75 -4.59 -11.36
N LEU A 210 9.54 -3.75 -12.04
CA LEU A 210 9.49 -3.62 -13.50
C LEU A 210 9.84 -4.94 -14.19
N ALA A 211 10.85 -5.65 -13.71
CA ALA A 211 11.20 -6.97 -14.25
C ALA A 211 10.08 -8.00 -14.03
N TRP A 212 9.40 -7.92 -12.88
CA TRP A 212 8.22 -8.76 -12.62
C TRP A 212 7.06 -8.40 -13.57
N ASP A 213 6.79 -7.12 -13.78
CA ASP A 213 5.76 -6.64 -14.69
C ASP A 213 6.00 -7.11 -16.12
N TRP A 214 7.22 -6.96 -16.65
CA TRP A 214 7.62 -7.49 -17.96
C TRP A 214 7.48 -9.01 -18.06
N ARG A 215 7.77 -9.73 -16.97
CA ARG A 215 7.51 -11.18 -16.94
C ARG A 215 6.01 -11.48 -17.10
N LEU A 216 5.13 -10.70 -16.51
CA LEU A 216 3.68 -10.86 -16.62
C LEU A 216 3.16 -10.44 -17.99
N ASP A 217 3.72 -9.40 -18.59
CA ASP A 217 3.34 -8.88 -19.90
C ASP A 217 3.49 -9.91 -21.02
N ARG A 218 4.49 -10.81 -20.95
CA ARG A 218 4.65 -11.88 -21.92
C ARG A 218 3.41 -12.77 -22.07
N PHE A 219 2.61 -12.89 -21.02
CA PHE A 219 1.36 -13.66 -21.02
C PHE A 219 0.16 -12.87 -21.55
N SER A 220 0.31 -11.55 -21.70
CA SER A 220 -0.75 -10.65 -22.19
C SER A 220 -0.61 -10.31 -23.69
N LEU A 221 0.54 -10.59 -24.31
CA LEU A 221 0.83 -10.23 -25.70
C LEU A 221 -0.11 -10.95 -26.69
N ASP A 222 -0.56 -12.15 -26.36
CA ASP A 222 -1.47 -12.93 -27.20
C ASP A 222 -2.89 -12.33 -27.29
N ARG A 223 -3.31 -11.55 -26.31
CA ARG A 223 -4.63 -10.86 -26.34
C ARG A 223 -4.67 -9.65 -27.29
N LYS A 224 -3.53 -9.08 -27.67
CA LYS A 224 -3.47 -7.87 -28.53
C LYS A 224 -3.31 -8.21 -30.01
N SER A 225 -3.04 -9.46 -30.36
CA SER A 225 -2.82 -9.90 -31.74
C SER A 225 -4.08 -10.44 -32.43
N VAL A 226 -5.24 -10.41 -31.79
CA VAL A 226 -6.53 -10.90 -32.33
C VAL A 226 -7.49 -9.73 -32.59
N VAL A 227 -6.98 -8.62 -33.15
CA VAL A 227 -7.83 -7.56 -33.73
C VAL A 227 -7.36 -7.30 -35.15
#